data_deb6f5505766d80723117667859d964d
#
_entry.id   deb6f5505766d80723117667859d964d
#
_cell.length_a   1.000
_cell.length_b   1.000
_cell.length_c   1.000
_cell.angle_alpha   90.00
_cell.angle_beta   90.00
_cell.angle_gamma   90.00
#
_symmetry.space_group_name_H-M   'P 1'
#
loop_
_entity.id
_entity.type
_entity.pdbx_description
1 polymer ?
#
loop_
_entity_poly.entity_id
_entity_poly.type
_entity_poly.pdbx_seq_one_letter_code
_entity_poly.pdbx_strand_id
1 'polypeptide(L)'
;SQRDIWDIERVFRGTAISVDPIKIDFENKPLPILPAHTGEGSLESYLLVLPGSVLASLYEDYGDRLLEQNVRTFLQFRGNVNKGLRNTILNYPEMFFAYNNGITATAESIQINEKNGHLELQAINNLQIVNGGQTTASIFTTRLRDKVDLQKVFVQMKLTIISNDFQEKSNSEVDENEIPKLQASSIISNISEYSNTQNKVNAADLSSNHDFHVRMEAISRRIWAPAKQSSTNNTKWFYERLRGSFANSQTNLTESNKKRFLKENPKAQLI
;
A
#
# COMPACT_ATOMS: atom_id res chain seq x y z
N SER A 1 -32.97 -11.68 -16.59
CA SER A 1 -32.76 -12.31 -17.89
C SER A 1 -31.61 -11.60 -18.61
N GLN A 2 -31.00 -12.20 -19.62
CA GLN A 2 -29.91 -11.58 -20.39
C GLN A 2 -30.30 -10.21 -20.99
N ARG A 3 -31.59 -9.96 -21.26
CA ARG A 3 -32.11 -8.67 -21.74
C ARG A 3 -31.93 -7.56 -20.69
N ASP A 4 -32.16 -7.86 -19.44
CA ASP A 4 -32.08 -6.85 -18.36
C ASP A 4 -30.64 -6.34 -18.13
N ILE A 5 -29.63 -7.20 -18.39
CA ILE A 5 -28.22 -6.81 -18.32
C ILE A 5 -27.85 -5.87 -19.47
N TRP A 6 -28.35 -6.13 -20.68
CA TRP A 6 -28.11 -5.27 -21.85
C TRP A 6 -28.80 -3.90 -21.72
N ASP A 7 -29.97 -3.85 -21.10
CA ASP A 7 -30.67 -2.59 -20.86
C ASP A 7 -29.97 -1.75 -19.78
N ILE A 8 -29.41 -2.38 -18.74
CA ILE A 8 -28.58 -1.72 -17.74
C ILE A 8 -27.30 -1.19 -18.35
N GLU A 9 -26.58 -1.98 -19.16
CA GLU A 9 -25.37 -1.51 -19.87
C GLU A 9 -25.69 -0.37 -20.85
N ARG A 10 -26.85 -0.41 -21.53
CA ARG A 10 -27.25 0.64 -22.45
C ARG A 10 -27.61 1.95 -21.74
N VAL A 11 -28.23 1.88 -20.56
CA VAL A 11 -28.48 3.02 -19.69
C VAL A 11 -27.15 3.57 -19.15
N PHE A 12 -26.22 2.71 -18.75
CA PHE A 12 -24.88 3.13 -18.31
C PHE A 12 -24.06 3.77 -19.44
N ARG A 13 -24.13 3.27 -20.66
CA ARG A 13 -23.46 3.89 -21.84
C ARG A 13 -24.15 5.16 -22.32
N GLY A 14 -25.46 5.30 -22.10
CA GLY A 14 -26.25 6.47 -22.52
C GLY A 14 -26.22 7.62 -21.51
N THR A 15 -25.92 7.34 -20.26
CA THR A 15 -25.64 8.33 -19.22
C THR A 15 -24.15 8.32 -18.90
N ALA A 16 -23.30 8.64 -19.86
CA ALA A 16 -22.01 9.22 -19.57
C ALA A 16 -22.29 10.57 -18.91
N ILE A 17 -22.62 10.56 -17.62
CA ILE A 17 -22.53 11.73 -16.79
C ILE A 17 -21.04 12.09 -16.86
N SER A 18 -20.71 13.12 -17.62
CA SER A 18 -19.41 13.74 -17.60
C SER A 18 -19.20 14.20 -16.16
N VAL A 19 -18.58 13.33 -15.36
CA VAL A 19 -18.22 13.71 -14.00
C VAL A 19 -17.02 14.61 -14.16
N ASP A 20 -17.19 15.91 -13.83
CA ASP A 20 -16.11 16.88 -13.89
C ASP A 20 -14.87 16.33 -13.17
N PRO A 21 -13.68 16.46 -13.78
CA PRO A 21 -12.45 15.98 -13.17
C PRO A 21 -12.22 16.66 -11.82
N ILE A 22 -11.70 15.94 -10.86
CA ILE A 22 -11.36 16.48 -9.54
C ILE A 22 -10.19 17.46 -9.72
N LYS A 23 -10.45 18.75 -9.46
CA LYS A 23 -9.43 19.80 -9.46
C LYS A 23 -9.19 20.25 -8.04
N ILE A 24 -7.95 20.17 -7.60
CA ILE A 24 -7.53 20.58 -6.26
C ILE A 24 -6.54 21.71 -6.41
N ASP A 25 -6.81 22.82 -5.74
CA ASP A 25 -6.02 24.05 -5.79
C ASP A 25 -5.36 24.28 -4.42
N PHE A 26 -4.05 24.49 -4.44
CA PHE A 26 -3.21 24.79 -3.29
C PHE A 26 -2.55 26.18 -3.39
N GLU A 27 -2.96 27.06 -4.33
CA GLU A 27 -2.31 28.36 -4.55
C GLU A 27 -2.19 29.19 -3.27
N ASN A 28 -3.21 29.15 -2.41
CA ASN A 28 -3.20 29.86 -1.13
C ASN A 28 -2.30 29.22 -0.07
N LYS A 29 -1.98 27.95 -0.20
CA LYS A 29 -1.12 27.20 0.72
C LYS A 29 -0.38 26.09 -0.04
N PRO A 30 0.61 26.44 -0.86
CA PRO A 30 1.38 25.45 -1.63
C PRO A 30 2.01 24.40 -0.74
N LEU A 31 2.11 23.19 -1.25
CA LEU A 31 2.70 22.07 -0.53
C LEU A 31 4.09 21.75 -1.08
N PRO A 32 5.11 21.61 -0.23
CA PRO A 32 6.41 21.13 -0.66
C PRO A 32 6.30 19.76 -1.32
N ILE A 33 6.95 19.58 -2.47
CA ILE A 33 6.94 18.34 -3.23
C ILE A 33 8.36 17.94 -3.63
N LEU A 34 8.67 16.66 -3.53
CA LEU A 34 9.98 16.12 -3.90
C LEU A 34 9.83 15.19 -5.11
N PRO A 35 10.59 15.44 -6.19
CA PRO A 35 10.62 14.52 -7.33
C PRO A 35 11.32 13.23 -6.91
N ALA A 36 10.66 12.09 -7.16
CA ALA A 36 11.22 10.78 -6.96
C ALA A 36 11.69 10.15 -8.30
N HIS A 37 10.91 10.37 -9.37
CA HIS A 37 11.23 9.96 -10.72
C HIS A 37 10.64 10.99 -11.69
N THR A 38 11.52 11.61 -12.48
CA THR A 38 11.16 12.58 -13.52
C THR A 38 11.86 12.13 -14.81
N GLY A 39 11.53 10.92 -15.27
CA GLY A 39 12.19 10.31 -16.44
C GLY A 39 11.69 10.87 -17.77
N GLU A 40 12.49 10.64 -18.82
CA GLU A 40 12.03 10.84 -20.21
C GLU A 40 10.89 9.87 -20.47
N GLY A 41 9.66 10.35 -20.39
CA GLY A 41 8.47 9.55 -20.58
C GLY A 41 7.27 10.11 -19.83
N SER A 42 6.16 9.48 -20.00
CA SER A 42 4.86 9.90 -19.53
C SER A 42 4.55 9.49 -18.08
N LEU A 43 5.54 9.00 -17.32
CA LEU A 43 5.38 8.62 -15.92
C LEU A 43 6.32 9.46 -15.04
N GLU A 44 5.73 10.29 -14.19
CA GLU A 44 6.44 11.08 -13.19
C GLU A 44 5.96 10.68 -11.81
N SER A 45 6.84 10.65 -10.84
CA SER A 45 6.49 10.31 -9.46
C SER A 45 7.09 11.29 -8.46
N TYR A 46 6.29 11.61 -7.46
CA TYR A 46 6.60 12.60 -6.44
C TYR A 46 6.27 12.09 -5.05
N LEU A 47 6.96 12.64 -4.07
CA LEU A 47 6.69 12.43 -2.66
C LEU A 47 6.29 13.76 -2.01
N LEU A 48 5.23 13.75 -1.23
CA LEU A 48 4.79 14.92 -0.45
C LEU A 48 4.20 14.52 0.89
N VAL A 49 4.07 15.51 1.77
CA VAL A 49 3.44 15.36 3.07
C VAL A 49 2.15 16.20 3.09
N LEU A 50 1.02 15.52 3.26
CA LEU A 50 -0.29 16.15 3.36
C LEU A 50 -0.65 16.40 4.83
N PRO A 51 -1.07 17.63 5.20
CA PRO A 51 -1.77 17.85 6.46
C PRO A 51 -3.06 17.03 6.51
N GLY A 52 -3.33 16.37 7.64
CA GLY A 52 -4.54 15.59 7.83
C GLY A 52 -5.83 16.40 7.64
N SER A 53 -5.79 17.69 7.95
CA SER A 53 -6.91 18.62 7.70
C SER A 53 -7.21 18.78 6.22
N VAL A 54 -6.17 18.84 5.37
CA VAL A 54 -6.33 18.93 3.91
C VAL A 54 -6.94 17.64 3.38
N LEU A 55 -6.39 16.48 3.76
CA LEU A 55 -6.90 15.18 3.33
C LEU A 55 -8.35 14.96 3.76
N ALA A 56 -8.72 15.38 4.98
CA ALA A 56 -10.08 15.29 5.47
C ALA A 56 -11.05 16.19 4.69
N SER A 57 -10.62 17.41 4.31
CA SER A 57 -11.44 18.31 3.49
C SER A 57 -11.63 17.77 2.07
N LEU A 58 -10.58 17.23 1.45
CA LEU A 58 -10.70 16.59 0.15
C LEU A 58 -11.70 15.43 0.17
N TYR A 59 -11.69 14.62 1.24
CA TYR A 59 -12.67 13.54 1.37
C TYR A 59 -14.08 14.04 1.66
N GLU A 60 -14.22 15.16 2.37
CA GLU A 60 -15.51 15.83 2.59
C GLU A 60 -16.12 16.34 1.27
N ASP A 61 -15.30 16.96 0.40
CA ASP A 61 -15.74 17.57 -0.84
C ASP A 61 -16.04 16.54 -1.94
N TYR A 62 -15.21 15.51 -2.05
CA TYR A 62 -15.26 14.56 -3.16
C TYR A 62 -15.77 13.17 -2.78
N GLY A 63 -15.75 12.81 -1.47
CA GLY A 63 -16.20 11.53 -0.97
C GLY A 63 -15.52 10.34 -1.65
N ASP A 64 -16.32 9.34 -2.00
CA ASP A 64 -15.84 8.12 -2.66
C ASP A 64 -15.29 8.37 -4.07
N ARG A 65 -15.56 9.51 -4.68
CA ARG A 65 -14.97 9.87 -5.99
C ARG A 65 -13.46 10.03 -5.93
N LEU A 66 -12.93 10.44 -4.77
CA LEU A 66 -11.50 10.55 -4.53
C LEU A 66 -10.79 9.20 -4.53
N LEU A 67 -11.55 8.10 -4.36
CA LEU A 67 -11.03 6.75 -4.24
C LEU A 67 -11.18 5.98 -5.54
N GLU A 68 -10.14 5.28 -5.94
CA GLU A 68 -10.20 4.34 -7.05
C GLU A 68 -11.22 3.22 -6.76
N GLN A 69 -11.83 2.64 -7.80
CA GLN A 69 -12.96 1.72 -7.67
C GLN A 69 -12.64 0.47 -6.81
N ASN A 70 -11.43 -0.07 -6.91
CA ASN A 70 -11.00 -1.22 -6.11
C ASN A 70 -10.87 -0.87 -4.62
N VAL A 71 -10.46 0.36 -4.31
CA VAL A 71 -10.34 0.87 -2.93
C VAL A 71 -11.72 1.07 -2.30
N ARG A 72 -12.72 1.49 -3.09
CA ARG A 72 -14.10 1.67 -2.62
C ARG A 72 -14.70 0.36 -2.09
N THR A 73 -14.48 -0.75 -2.80
CA THR A 73 -14.97 -2.07 -2.40
C THR A 73 -14.40 -2.50 -1.04
N PHE A 74 -13.15 -2.12 -0.75
CA PHE A 74 -12.46 -2.47 0.49
C PHE A 74 -12.96 -1.68 1.72
N LEU A 75 -13.50 -0.48 1.53
CA LEU A 75 -14.03 0.36 2.63
C LEU A 75 -15.30 -0.19 3.27
N GLN A 76 -16.02 -1.09 2.60
CA GLN A 76 -17.20 -1.77 3.17
C GLN A 76 -16.83 -2.71 4.32
N PHE A 77 -15.57 -3.12 4.44
CA PHE A 77 -15.07 -3.94 5.56
C PHE A 77 -14.64 -3.05 6.74
N ARG A 78 -15.61 -2.66 7.58
CA ARG A 78 -15.39 -1.93 8.83
C ARG A 78 -14.70 -2.82 9.86
N GLY A 79 -13.35 -2.87 9.84
CA GLY A 79 -12.56 -3.70 10.73
C GLY A 79 -11.83 -2.94 11.85
N ASN A 80 -11.09 -3.69 12.67
CA ASN A 80 -10.29 -3.20 13.80
C ASN A 80 -9.23 -2.13 13.45
N VAL A 81 -8.83 -2.04 12.18
CA VAL A 81 -7.83 -1.06 11.71
C VAL A 81 -8.30 0.38 11.96
N ASN A 82 -9.57 0.68 11.71
CA ASN A 82 -10.12 2.01 11.92
C ASN A 82 -10.06 2.45 13.39
N LYS A 83 -10.18 1.52 14.35
CA LYS A 83 -10.05 1.83 15.78
C LYS A 83 -8.63 2.23 16.15
N GLY A 84 -7.61 1.58 15.58
CA GLY A 84 -6.21 1.91 15.81
C GLY A 84 -5.86 3.30 15.27
N LEU A 85 -6.25 3.60 14.04
CA LEU A 85 -6.03 4.90 13.42
C LEU A 85 -6.72 6.02 14.21
N ARG A 86 -7.99 5.81 14.59
CA ARG A 86 -8.73 6.76 15.42
C ARG A 86 -8.04 7.00 16.77
N ASN A 87 -7.60 5.93 17.45
CA ASN A 87 -6.88 6.04 18.72
C ASN A 87 -5.59 6.86 18.58
N THR A 88 -4.82 6.65 17.51
CA THR A 88 -3.60 7.42 17.24
C THR A 88 -3.93 8.89 17.02
N ILE A 89 -4.96 9.21 16.22
CA ILE A 89 -5.37 10.61 15.96
C ILE A 89 -5.76 11.32 17.26
N LEU A 90 -6.47 10.64 18.16
CA LEU A 90 -6.98 11.24 19.40
C LEU A 90 -5.91 11.40 20.46
N ASN A 91 -5.05 10.40 20.65
CA ASN A 91 -4.17 10.33 21.80
C ASN A 91 -2.68 10.60 21.49
N TYR A 92 -2.27 10.39 20.22
CA TYR A 92 -0.87 10.49 19.78
C TYR A 92 -0.77 11.08 18.38
N PRO A 93 -1.42 12.25 18.07
CA PRO A 93 -1.52 12.78 16.71
C PRO A 93 -0.16 13.02 16.06
N GLU A 94 0.86 13.41 16.80
CA GLU A 94 2.24 13.59 16.33
C GLU A 94 2.91 12.30 15.86
N MET A 95 2.45 11.14 16.35
CA MET A 95 2.95 9.82 15.96
C MET A 95 2.25 9.27 14.70
N PHE A 96 1.22 9.94 14.22
CA PHE A 96 0.42 9.43 13.11
C PHE A 96 1.25 9.22 11.85
N PHE A 97 2.14 10.15 11.53
CA PHE A 97 3.04 10.05 10.39
C PHE A 97 3.97 8.84 10.49
N ALA A 98 4.52 8.56 11.67
CA ALA A 98 5.41 7.43 11.89
C ALA A 98 4.69 6.07 11.92
N TYR A 99 3.44 6.03 12.38
CA TYR A 99 2.67 4.80 12.54
C TYR A 99 1.87 4.42 11.31
N ASN A 100 1.68 5.35 10.35
CA ASN A 100 0.87 5.14 9.16
C ASN A 100 1.74 4.99 7.90
N ASN A 101 1.39 4.04 7.04
CA ASN A 101 2.13 3.78 5.79
C ASN A 101 1.90 4.85 4.71
N GLY A 102 1.07 5.87 4.99
CA GLY A 102 0.72 6.89 4.03
C GLY A 102 -0.34 6.45 3.02
N ILE A 103 -0.43 7.21 1.94
CA ILE A 103 -1.35 6.97 0.83
C ILE A 103 -0.58 6.92 -0.50
N THR A 104 -1.11 6.18 -1.46
CA THR A 104 -0.64 6.20 -2.84
C THR A 104 -1.75 6.75 -3.71
N ALA A 105 -1.41 7.71 -4.55
CA ALA A 105 -2.36 8.39 -5.43
C ALA A 105 -1.81 8.51 -6.84
N THR A 106 -2.71 8.61 -7.81
CA THR A 106 -2.42 8.98 -9.19
C THR A 106 -3.12 10.28 -9.54
N ALA A 107 -2.59 11.01 -10.50
CA ALA A 107 -3.22 12.20 -11.07
C ALA A 107 -2.93 12.27 -12.57
N GLU A 108 -3.73 13.04 -13.28
CA GLU A 108 -3.56 13.27 -14.71
C GLU A 108 -2.49 14.33 -14.98
N SER A 109 -2.50 15.40 -14.18
CA SER A 109 -1.50 16.46 -14.27
C SER A 109 -1.38 17.21 -12.93
N ILE A 110 -0.25 17.90 -12.75
CA ILE A 110 0.00 18.80 -11.63
C ILE A 110 0.54 20.14 -12.13
N GLN A 111 0.38 21.15 -11.30
CA GLN A 111 1.05 22.45 -11.48
C GLN A 111 2.06 22.62 -10.34
N ILE A 112 3.32 22.81 -10.72
CA ILE A 112 4.43 22.99 -9.79
C ILE A 112 5.04 24.37 -10.05
N ASN A 113 5.38 25.07 -8.97
CA ASN A 113 6.20 26.28 -9.02
C ASN A 113 7.52 26.03 -8.31
N GLU A 114 8.59 26.59 -8.83
CA GLU A 114 9.90 26.56 -8.18
C GLU A 114 10.12 27.88 -7.44
N LYS A 115 10.38 27.77 -6.13
CA LYS A 115 10.65 28.93 -5.28
C LYS A 115 11.84 28.64 -4.38
N ASN A 116 12.87 29.48 -4.49
CA ASN A 116 14.09 29.36 -3.67
C ASN A 116 14.77 27.97 -3.78
N GLY A 117 14.74 27.33 -4.95
CA GLY A 117 15.30 26.00 -5.16
C GLY A 117 14.45 24.85 -4.62
N HIS A 118 13.21 25.12 -4.21
CA HIS A 118 12.26 24.10 -3.75
C HIS A 118 11.04 24.07 -4.67
N LEU A 119 10.56 22.85 -4.94
CA LEU A 119 9.33 22.66 -5.70
C LEU A 119 8.11 22.76 -4.79
N GLU A 120 7.13 23.54 -5.20
CA GLU A 120 5.87 23.74 -4.52
C GLU A 120 4.71 23.31 -5.43
N LEU A 121 3.89 22.39 -4.95
CA LEU A 121 2.68 21.93 -5.61
C LEU A 121 1.59 22.99 -5.49
N GLN A 122 1.10 23.47 -6.61
CA GLN A 122 0.07 24.50 -6.71
C GLN A 122 -1.32 23.92 -6.99
N ALA A 123 -1.39 22.91 -7.87
CA ALA A 123 -2.65 22.27 -8.21
C ALA A 123 -2.46 20.83 -8.65
N ILE A 124 -3.53 20.03 -8.49
CA ILE A 124 -3.63 18.66 -8.96
C ILE A 124 -4.92 18.51 -9.77
N ASN A 125 -4.83 17.90 -10.94
CA ASN A 125 -5.99 17.55 -11.77
C ASN A 125 -6.21 16.04 -11.73
N ASN A 126 -7.47 15.65 -11.55
CA ASN A 126 -7.97 14.29 -11.53
C ASN A 126 -7.22 13.36 -10.55
N LEU A 127 -7.13 13.83 -9.27
CA LEU A 127 -6.53 13.02 -8.20
C LEU A 127 -7.37 11.80 -7.88
N GLN A 128 -6.73 10.63 -7.80
CA GLN A 128 -7.33 9.38 -7.35
C GLN A 128 -6.43 8.68 -6.33
N ILE A 129 -6.98 8.32 -5.19
CA ILE A 129 -6.28 7.53 -4.16
C ILE A 129 -6.44 6.06 -4.50
N VAL A 130 -5.34 5.40 -4.83
CA VAL A 130 -5.29 3.97 -5.21
C VAL A 130 -4.91 3.07 -4.03
N ASN A 131 -4.32 3.62 -2.97
CA ASN A 131 -4.09 2.94 -1.70
C ASN A 131 -4.15 3.93 -0.54
N GLY A 132 -4.61 3.48 0.63
CA GLY A 132 -4.76 4.31 1.84
C GLY A 132 -6.16 4.90 2.01
N GLY A 133 -7.17 4.39 1.32
CA GLY A 133 -8.57 4.81 1.49
C GLY A 133 -9.06 4.69 2.93
N GLN A 134 -8.64 3.67 3.67
CA GLN A 134 -8.96 3.51 5.10
C GLN A 134 -8.35 4.63 5.95
N THR A 135 -7.12 5.04 5.65
CA THR A 135 -6.45 6.16 6.31
C THR A 135 -7.25 7.45 6.09
N THR A 136 -7.59 7.72 4.83
CA THR A 136 -8.37 8.90 4.42
C THR A 136 -9.72 8.96 5.11
N ALA A 137 -10.49 7.88 5.02
CA ALA A 137 -11.81 7.77 5.65
C ALA A 137 -11.75 7.85 7.19
N SER A 138 -10.69 7.28 7.82
CA SER A 138 -10.52 7.34 9.28
C SER A 138 -10.20 8.73 9.77
N ILE A 139 -9.34 9.48 9.07
CA ILE A 139 -9.02 10.87 9.41
C ILE A 139 -10.28 11.73 9.32
N PHE A 140 -11.02 11.64 8.21
CA PHE A 140 -12.28 12.38 8.02
C PHE A 140 -13.32 12.02 9.09
N THR A 141 -13.56 10.71 9.30
CA THR A 141 -14.58 10.25 10.27
C THR A 141 -14.23 10.68 11.69
N THR A 142 -12.95 10.63 12.08
CA THR A 142 -12.49 11.05 13.40
C THR A 142 -12.67 12.55 13.58
N ARG A 143 -12.31 13.38 12.58
CA ARG A 143 -12.57 14.82 12.60
C ARG A 143 -14.07 15.12 12.80
N LEU A 144 -14.92 14.45 12.04
CA LEU A 144 -16.37 14.69 12.06
C LEU A 144 -17.02 14.27 13.39
N ARG A 145 -16.68 13.08 13.91
CA ARG A 145 -17.29 12.50 15.11
C ARG A 145 -16.76 13.11 16.40
N ASP A 146 -15.45 13.25 16.48
CA ASP A 146 -14.76 13.61 17.73
C ASP A 146 -14.43 15.11 17.78
N LYS A 147 -14.69 15.84 16.68
CA LYS A 147 -14.39 17.28 16.52
C LYS A 147 -12.92 17.63 16.87
N VAL A 148 -12.02 16.69 16.54
CA VAL A 148 -10.60 16.81 16.88
C VAL A 148 -9.89 17.74 15.90
N ASP A 149 -8.90 18.49 16.41
CA ASP A 149 -7.97 19.24 15.60
C ASP A 149 -6.93 18.31 14.96
N LEU A 150 -6.73 18.48 13.65
CA LEU A 150 -5.80 17.67 12.85
C LEU A 150 -4.47 18.39 12.58
N GLN A 151 -4.14 19.49 13.27
CA GLN A 151 -2.92 20.27 13.01
C GLN A 151 -1.64 19.47 13.17
N LYS A 152 -1.63 18.45 14.03
CA LYS A 152 -0.47 17.56 14.26
C LYS A 152 -0.53 16.26 13.45
N VAL A 153 -1.57 16.05 12.66
CA VAL A 153 -1.74 14.86 11.84
C VAL A 153 -1.19 15.13 10.45
N PHE A 154 -0.19 14.35 10.04
CA PHE A 154 0.40 14.42 8.70
C PHE A 154 0.42 13.05 8.06
N VAL A 155 0.29 13.01 6.73
CA VAL A 155 0.23 11.78 5.94
C VAL A 155 1.22 11.89 4.78
N GLN A 156 2.08 10.90 4.65
CA GLN A 156 2.92 10.74 3.47
C GLN A 156 2.06 10.40 2.26
N MET A 157 2.26 11.06 1.12
CA MET A 157 1.65 10.69 -0.14
C MET A 157 2.69 10.44 -1.23
N LYS A 158 2.60 9.26 -1.86
CA LYS A 158 3.25 8.99 -3.14
C LYS A 158 2.28 9.36 -4.25
N LEU A 159 2.68 10.30 -5.10
CA LEU A 159 1.86 10.78 -6.21
C LEU A 159 2.53 10.40 -7.53
N THR A 160 1.82 9.69 -8.39
CA THR A 160 2.26 9.35 -9.74
C THR A 160 1.38 10.05 -10.77
N ILE A 161 2.01 10.76 -11.68
CA ILE A 161 1.34 11.47 -12.77
C ILE A 161 1.30 10.55 -13.97
N ILE A 162 0.10 10.38 -14.53
CA ILE A 162 -0.17 9.54 -15.70
C ILE A 162 -0.93 10.42 -16.70
N SER A 163 -0.20 11.05 -17.63
CA SER A 163 -0.80 11.95 -18.60
C SER A 163 -1.63 11.23 -19.66
N ASN A 164 -2.67 11.89 -20.17
CA ASN A 164 -3.54 11.34 -21.23
C ASN A 164 -2.82 11.17 -22.58
N ASP A 165 -1.68 11.82 -22.80
CA ASP A 165 -0.85 11.63 -23.99
C ASP A 165 -0.40 10.15 -24.18
N PHE A 166 -0.50 9.36 -23.13
CA PHE A 166 -0.33 7.90 -23.18
C PHE A 166 -1.43 7.22 -24.00
N GLN A 167 -2.62 7.81 -24.07
CA GLN A 167 -3.76 7.20 -24.76
C GLN A 167 -3.75 7.42 -26.26
N GLU A 168 -3.21 8.55 -26.75
CA GLU A 168 -3.25 8.89 -28.18
C GLU A 168 -2.15 8.22 -29.00
N LYS A 169 -0.99 7.97 -28.42
CA LYS A 169 0.14 7.31 -29.10
C LYS A 169 -0.04 5.80 -29.31
N SER A 170 -1.03 5.17 -28.67
CA SER A 170 -1.32 3.74 -28.84
C SER A 170 -2.20 3.42 -30.05
N ASN A 171 -2.75 4.43 -30.72
CA ASN A 171 -3.64 4.25 -31.88
C ASN A 171 -2.94 4.43 -33.25
N SER A 172 -1.64 4.76 -33.28
CA SER A 172 -0.87 4.84 -34.52
C SER A 172 0.01 3.59 -34.67
N GLU A 173 -0.24 2.86 -35.76
CA GLU A 173 0.49 1.72 -36.35
C GLU A 173 1.52 1.01 -35.44
N VAL A 174 1.15 -0.17 -34.98
CA VAL A 174 1.96 -1.08 -34.14
C VAL A 174 3.12 -1.60 -35.00
N ASP A 175 4.34 -1.15 -34.72
CA ASP A 175 5.55 -1.81 -35.18
C ASP A 175 5.74 -3.09 -34.34
N GLU A 176 5.76 -4.27 -34.96
CA GLU A 176 5.75 -5.59 -34.29
C GLU A 176 6.93 -5.84 -33.34
N ASN A 177 7.90 -4.93 -33.26
CA ASN A 177 9.07 -5.03 -32.41
C ASN A 177 9.11 -4.06 -31.21
N GLU A 178 8.07 -3.24 -31.00
CA GLU A 178 7.98 -2.39 -29.81
C GLU A 178 7.33 -3.13 -28.63
N ILE A 179 7.96 -3.02 -27.45
CA ILE A 179 7.39 -3.47 -26.16
C ILE A 179 5.99 -2.84 -26.02
N PRO A 180 4.92 -3.62 -25.71
CA PRO A 180 3.55 -3.10 -25.61
C PRO A 180 3.52 -1.92 -24.63
N LYS A 181 3.19 -0.73 -25.12
CA LYS A 181 3.00 0.45 -24.26
C LYS A 181 1.80 0.19 -23.35
N LEU A 182 2.04 0.09 -22.06
CA LEU A 182 1.01 -0.12 -21.05
C LEU A 182 0.01 1.05 -21.10
N GLN A 183 -1.26 0.74 -21.28
CA GLN A 183 -2.33 1.75 -21.23
C GLN A 183 -2.40 2.38 -19.84
N ALA A 184 -2.78 3.66 -19.73
CA ALA A 184 -2.89 4.37 -18.44
C ALA A 184 -3.74 3.61 -17.41
N SER A 185 -4.83 2.99 -17.83
CA SER A 185 -5.70 2.16 -17.00
C SER A 185 -4.99 0.93 -16.42
N SER A 186 -4.12 0.27 -17.20
CA SER A 186 -3.34 -0.87 -16.71
C SER A 186 -2.23 -0.42 -15.75
N ILE A 187 -1.64 0.75 -15.95
CA ILE A 187 -0.66 1.32 -15.01
C ILE A 187 -1.34 1.62 -13.66
N ILE A 188 -2.50 2.27 -13.67
CA ILE A 188 -3.28 2.56 -12.45
C ILE A 188 -3.65 1.27 -11.73
N SER A 189 -4.13 0.26 -12.48
CA SER A 189 -4.47 -1.05 -11.92
C SER A 189 -3.25 -1.73 -11.28
N ASN A 190 -2.10 -1.72 -11.95
CA ASN A 190 -0.86 -2.28 -11.43
C ASN A 190 -0.38 -1.53 -10.17
N ILE A 191 -0.41 -0.20 -10.17
CA ILE A 191 -0.06 0.61 -8.97
C ILE A 191 -0.99 0.23 -7.81
N SER A 192 -2.29 0.11 -8.06
CA SER A 192 -3.27 -0.30 -7.05
C SER A 192 -3.00 -1.71 -6.54
N GLU A 193 -2.80 -2.68 -7.42
CA GLU A 193 -2.51 -4.07 -7.06
C GLU A 193 -1.23 -4.20 -6.24
N TYR A 194 -0.11 -3.70 -6.76
CA TYR A 194 1.18 -3.82 -6.08
C TYR A 194 1.26 -3.03 -4.78
N SER A 195 0.59 -1.88 -4.67
CA SER A 195 0.55 -1.13 -3.42
C SER A 195 -0.35 -1.79 -2.35
N ASN A 196 -1.34 -2.58 -2.75
CA ASN A 196 -2.25 -3.28 -1.84
C ASN A 196 -1.78 -4.71 -1.47
N THR A 197 -0.89 -5.32 -2.26
CA THR A 197 -0.39 -6.70 -2.04
C THR A 197 0.85 -6.77 -1.14
N GLN A 198 1.26 -5.66 -0.51
CA GLN A 198 2.38 -5.68 0.44
C GLN A 198 2.12 -6.68 1.56
N ASN A 199 3.10 -7.52 1.86
CA ASN A 199 3.01 -8.55 2.89
C ASN A 199 2.55 -7.95 4.22
N LYS A 200 1.42 -8.44 4.74
CA LYS A 200 0.95 -8.05 6.08
C LYS A 200 1.95 -8.58 7.10
N VAL A 201 2.66 -7.67 7.76
CA VAL A 201 3.45 -8.01 8.94
C VAL A 201 2.47 -8.26 10.09
N ASN A 202 2.46 -9.49 10.62
CA ASN A 202 1.61 -9.84 11.76
C ASN A 202 2.24 -9.34 13.07
N ALA A 203 1.41 -9.11 14.10
CA ALA A 203 1.90 -8.75 15.44
C ALA A 203 2.90 -9.78 15.98
N ALA A 204 2.74 -11.07 15.64
CA ALA A 204 3.68 -12.13 15.97
C ALA A 204 5.07 -11.92 15.34
N ASP A 205 5.13 -11.39 14.11
CA ASP A 205 6.41 -11.10 13.43
C ASP A 205 7.14 -9.93 14.10
N LEU A 206 6.40 -8.95 14.62
CA LEU A 206 6.97 -7.81 15.37
C LEU A 206 7.52 -8.24 16.73
N SER A 207 6.87 -9.18 17.42
CA SER A 207 7.32 -9.69 18.70
C SER A 207 8.51 -10.65 18.58
N SER A 208 8.80 -11.16 17.40
CA SER A 208 9.85 -12.15 17.15
C SER A 208 11.26 -11.70 17.57
N ASN A 209 11.52 -10.39 17.62
CA ASN A 209 12.81 -9.82 18.07
C ASN A 209 12.91 -9.62 19.59
N HIS A 210 11.88 -9.98 20.37
CA HIS A 210 11.97 -9.95 21.81
C HIS A 210 13.04 -10.93 22.31
N ASP A 211 13.82 -10.52 23.32
CA ASP A 211 14.96 -11.30 23.87
C ASP A 211 14.62 -12.76 24.19
N PHE A 212 13.41 -13.03 24.65
CA PHE A 212 12.92 -14.37 24.91
C PHE A 212 12.98 -15.24 23.65
N HIS A 213 12.43 -14.76 22.54
CA HIS A 213 12.37 -15.51 21.29
C HIS A 213 13.77 -15.70 20.66
N VAL A 214 14.64 -14.70 20.77
CA VAL A 214 16.04 -14.77 20.30
C VAL A 214 16.80 -15.84 21.11
N ARG A 215 16.63 -15.87 22.44
CA ARG A 215 17.23 -16.89 23.31
C ARG A 215 16.68 -18.29 23.03
N MET A 216 15.36 -18.41 22.86
CA MET A 216 14.72 -19.68 22.53
C MET A 216 15.24 -20.26 21.20
N GLU A 217 15.41 -19.43 20.18
CA GLU A 217 16.01 -19.86 18.93
C GLU A 217 17.43 -20.37 19.13
N ALA A 218 18.28 -19.60 19.83
CA ALA A 218 19.67 -19.98 20.12
C ALA A 218 19.77 -21.31 20.91
N ILE A 219 18.89 -21.50 21.90
CA ILE A 219 18.83 -22.72 22.72
C ILE A 219 18.37 -23.90 21.86
N SER A 220 17.30 -23.74 21.09
CA SER A 220 16.76 -24.84 20.27
C SER A 220 17.78 -25.43 19.29
N ARG A 221 18.68 -24.59 18.76
CA ARG A 221 19.76 -25.04 17.85
C ARG A 221 20.84 -25.90 18.54
N ARG A 222 20.94 -25.85 19.87
CA ARG A 222 21.98 -26.50 20.66
C ARG A 222 21.49 -27.76 21.37
N ILE A 223 20.20 -27.82 21.71
CA ILE A 223 19.63 -28.91 22.50
C ILE A 223 19.14 -30.05 21.58
N TRP A 224 19.58 -31.26 21.87
CA TRP A 224 19.07 -32.45 21.23
C TRP A 224 17.70 -32.81 21.81
N ALA A 225 16.80 -33.23 20.95
CA ALA A 225 15.51 -33.71 21.37
C ALA A 225 15.66 -35.10 22.03
N PRO A 226 14.84 -35.43 23.04
CA PRO A 226 14.85 -36.76 23.65
C PRO A 226 14.69 -37.86 22.58
N ALA A 227 15.54 -38.87 22.61
CA ALA A 227 15.47 -39.99 21.70
C ALA A 227 14.14 -40.74 21.92
N LYS A 228 13.36 -40.93 20.86
CA LYS A 228 12.22 -41.87 20.92
C LYS A 228 12.77 -43.30 21.00
N GLN A 229 12.15 -44.16 21.80
CA GLN A 229 12.60 -45.55 22.10
C GLN A 229 12.89 -46.40 20.86
N SER A 230 12.52 -45.95 19.65
CA SER A 230 12.68 -46.69 18.40
C SER A 230 13.61 -46.03 17.37
N SER A 231 14.28 -44.91 17.68
CA SER A 231 15.13 -44.22 16.70
C SER A 231 16.57 -44.08 17.18
N THR A 232 17.52 -44.57 16.37
CA THR A 232 18.98 -44.42 16.59
C THR A 232 19.54 -43.04 16.20
N ASN A 233 18.71 -42.12 15.70
CA ASN A 233 19.16 -40.84 15.23
C ASN A 233 18.83 -39.72 16.24
N ASN A 234 19.84 -38.99 16.64
CA ASN A 234 19.66 -37.80 17.43
C ASN A 234 19.07 -36.70 16.53
N THR A 235 18.01 -36.05 17.00
CA THR A 235 17.32 -34.95 16.32
C THR A 235 17.37 -33.69 17.17
N LYS A 236 17.20 -32.52 16.56
CA LYS A 236 17.23 -31.22 17.22
C LYS A 236 15.86 -30.60 17.23
N TRP A 237 15.60 -29.77 18.22
CA TRP A 237 14.49 -28.86 18.22
C TRP A 237 14.74 -27.72 17.21
N PHE A 238 13.69 -27.26 16.51
CA PHE A 238 13.77 -26.11 15.66
C PHE A 238 12.70 -25.10 16.11
N TYR A 239 13.13 -24.05 16.80
CA TYR A 239 12.26 -22.95 17.16
C TYR A 239 12.13 -22.01 15.96
N GLU A 240 10.89 -21.89 15.43
CA GLU A 240 10.59 -21.01 14.30
C GLU A 240 10.27 -19.59 14.78
N ARG A 241 11.30 -18.83 15.14
CA ARG A 241 11.18 -17.45 15.60
C ARG A 241 10.55 -16.53 14.57
N LEU A 242 10.96 -16.67 13.32
CA LEU A 242 10.42 -15.95 12.17
C LEU A 242 9.60 -16.91 11.31
N ARG A 243 8.40 -16.51 10.97
CA ARG A 243 7.52 -17.30 10.11
C ARG A 243 8.22 -17.66 8.80
N GLY A 244 8.24 -18.95 8.47
CA GLY A 244 8.92 -19.47 7.29
C GLY A 244 10.43 -19.67 7.44
N SER A 245 11.04 -19.42 8.62
CA SER A 245 12.48 -19.57 8.81
C SER A 245 12.94 -21.02 8.65
N PHE A 246 12.09 -22.00 8.98
CA PHE A 246 12.37 -23.41 8.71
C PHE A 246 12.47 -23.71 7.22
N ALA A 247 11.57 -23.18 6.41
CA ALA A 247 11.60 -23.34 4.97
C ALA A 247 12.79 -22.57 4.35
N ASN A 248 13.02 -21.34 4.80
CA ASN A 248 14.13 -20.49 4.34
C ASN A 248 15.50 -21.11 4.63
N SER A 249 15.66 -21.82 5.76
CA SER A 249 16.89 -22.50 6.12
C SER A 249 17.27 -23.62 5.12
N GLN A 250 16.36 -24.01 4.24
CA GLN A 250 16.57 -25.06 3.24
C GLN A 250 16.82 -24.50 1.83
N THR A 251 16.51 -23.23 1.59
CA THR A 251 16.47 -22.64 0.23
C THR A 251 17.83 -22.63 -0.47
N ASN A 252 18.91 -22.42 0.28
CA ASN A 252 20.28 -22.32 -0.27
C ASN A 252 21.10 -23.61 -0.02
N LEU A 253 20.47 -24.70 0.42
CA LEU A 253 21.15 -25.96 0.65
C LEU A 253 21.17 -26.83 -0.62
N THR A 254 22.29 -27.53 -0.84
CA THR A 254 22.35 -28.63 -1.82
C THR A 254 21.37 -29.74 -1.42
N GLU A 255 20.93 -30.56 -2.36
CA GLU A 255 19.98 -31.66 -2.08
C GLU A 255 20.50 -32.63 -0.97
N SER A 256 21.79 -32.87 -0.94
CA SER A 256 22.42 -33.71 0.12
C SER A 256 22.30 -33.03 1.49
N ASN A 257 22.63 -31.74 1.58
CA ASN A 257 22.56 -30.96 2.81
C ASN A 257 21.11 -30.75 3.27
N LYS A 258 20.17 -30.61 2.35
CA LYS A 258 18.74 -30.51 2.64
C LYS A 258 18.20 -31.81 3.27
N LYS A 259 18.56 -32.95 2.70
CA LYS A 259 18.22 -34.26 3.30
C LYS A 259 18.79 -34.41 4.70
N ARG A 260 20.06 -34.00 4.90
CA ARG A 260 20.70 -34.01 6.21
C ARG A 260 20.00 -33.11 7.20
N PHE A 261 19.69 -31.84 6.80
CA PHE A 261 18.98 -30.88 7.61
C PHE A 261 17.61 -31.39 8.07
N LEU A 262 16.82 -31.97 7.16
CA LEU A 262 15.50 -32.54 7.46
C LEU A 262 15.58 -33.80 8.37
N LYS A 263 16.65 -34.57 8.29
CA LYS A 263 16.90 -35.67 9.18
C LYS A 263 17.27 -35.21 10.58
N GLU A 264 18.06 -34.14 10.70
CA GLU A 264 18.47 -33.58 11.98
C GLU A 264 17.34 -32.74 12.63
N ASN A 265 16.48 -32.08 11.82
CA ASN A 265 15.40 -31.22 12.25
C ASN A 265 14.05 -31.65 11.64
N PRO A 266 13.45 -32.73 12.12
CA PRO A 266 12.18 -33.20 11.59
C PRO A 266 11.04 -32.26 11.95
N LYS A 267 10.06 -32.09 11.03
CA LYS A 267 8.90 -31.21 11.23
C LYS A 267 8.12 -31.48 12.53
N ALA A 268 8.18 -32.72 13.03
CA ALA A 268 7.53 -33.07 14.30
C ALA A 268 8.19 -32.44 15.55
N GLN A 269 9.34 -31.80 15.39
CA GLN A 269 10.08 -31.08 16.43
C GLN A 269 10.20 -29.58 16.13
N LEU A 270 9.36 -29.08 15.23
CA LEU A 270 9.18 -27.66 14.99
C LEU A 270 8.35 -27.06 16.14
N ILE A 271 8.86 -25.97 16.74
CA ILE A 271 8.22 -25.24 17.85
C ILE A 271 7.98 -23.80 17.43
#